data_9e2a4313378b7a2957a68e9395e0058b
#
_entry.id   9e2a4313378b7a2957a68e9395e0058b
#
_cell.length_a   1.000
_cell.length_b   1.000
_cell.length_c   1.000
_cell.angle_alpha   90.00
_cell.angle_beta   90.00
_cell.angle_gamma   90.00
#
_symmetry.space_group_name_H-M   'P 1'
#
loop_
_entity.id
_entity.type
_entity.pdbx_description
1 polymer ?
#
loop_
_entity_poly.entity_id
_entity_poly.type
_entity_poly.pdbx_seq_one_letter_code
_entity_poly.pdbx_strand_id
1 'polypeptide(L)'
;LLHDSKLIYDDQLAALQRDSRKFNTTDQEVDLALLVDGLQAEREQGITIDVAYRYFSTDKRKFIIADTPGHIQYTRNMVTGASTADLSIILIDARHGVLEQTVRHSYISSLLGIPHILVAINKMDLVDFSKDVYDKIVADYKKMSEALDIKNVVFIPISAKDGDNVVNKSDKTPWYEGPTLLN
;
A
#
# COMPACT_ATOMS: atom_id res chain seq x y z
N LEU A 1 -8.20 1.41 -1.20
CA LEU A 1 -8.34 1.50 -2.66
C LEU A 1 -9.60 0.77 -3.16
N LEU A 2 -9.73 -0.56 -2.98
CA LEU A 2 -10.90 -1.34 -3.44
C LEU A 2 -12.21 -0.82 -2.86
N HIS A 3 -12.23 -0.50 -1.58
CA HIS A 3 -13.38 0.10 -0.90
C HIS A 3 -13.75 1.46 -1.50
N ASP A 4 -12.79 2.38 -1.61
CA ASP A 4 -13.04 3.75 -2.07
C ASP A 4 -13.40 3.83 -3.56
N SER A 5 -12.96 2.83 -4.33
CA SER A 5 -13.37 2.66 -5.73
C SER A 5 -14.78 2.08 -5.89
N LYS A 6 -15.50 1.80 -4.79
CA LYS A 6 -16.84 1.16 -4.78
C LYS A 6 -16.88 -0.17 -5.53
N LEU A 7 -15.79 -0.94 -5.44
CA LEU A 7 -15.63 -2.22 -6.14
C LEU A 7 -15.82 -3.44 -5.21
N ILE A 8 -16.24 -3.18 -3.97
CA ILE A 8 -16.66 -4.21 -3.01
C ILE A 8 -18.19 -4.23 -3.03
N TYR A 9 -18.76 -5.40 -3.26
CA TYR A 9 -20.22 -5.59 -3.25
C TYR A 9 -20.76 -5.61 -1.81
N ASP A 10 -22.01 -5.17 -1.63
CA ASP A 10 -22.64 -5.02 -0.30
C ASP A 10 -22.69 -6.34 0.50
N ASP A 11 -22.86 -7.47 -0.17
CA ASP A 11 -22.81 -8.80 0.45
C ASP A 11 -21.42 -9.17 0.98
N GLN A 12 -20.37 -8.78 0.26
CA GLN A 12 -18.98 -8.95 0.69
C GLN A 12 -18.67 -8.04 1.89
N LEU A 13 -19.15 -6.80 1.86
CA LEU A 13 -18.99 -5.87 2.97
C LEU A 13 -19.70 -6.38 4.23
N ALA A 14 -20.90 -6.92 4.10
CA ALA A 14 -21.64 -7.51 5.22
C ALA A 14 -20.97 -8.79 5.77
N ALA A 15 -20.27 -9.56 4.93
CA ALA A 15 -19.47 -10.69 5.38
C ALA A 15 -18.23 -10.24 6.17
N LEU A 16 -17.53 -9.22 5.66
CA LEU A 16 -16.36 -8.61 6.31
C LEU A 16 -16.71 -8.03 7.70
N GLN A 17 -17.87 -7.37 7.83
CA GLN A 17 -18.33 -6.85 9.12
C GLN A 17 -18.54 -7.96 10.17
N ARG A 18 -19.10 -9.11 9.75
CA ARG A 18 -19.29 -10.27 10.63
C ARG A 18 -17.95 -10.87 11.06
N ASP A 19 -17.01 -11.01 10.13
CA ASP A 19 -15.70 -11.58 10.40
C ASP A 19 -14.83 -10.64 11.24
N SER A 20 -14.85 -9.33 11.00
CA SER A 20 -14.16 -8.32 11.82
C SER A 20 -14.57 -8.39 13.29
N ARG A 21 -15.88 -8.53 13.56
CA ARG A 21 -16.40 -8.70 14.92
C ARG A 21 -15.97 -10.03 15.56
N LYS A 22 -15.89 -11.10 14.78
CA LYS A 22 -15.51 -12.43 15.26
C LYS A 22 -14.04 -12.52 15.65
N PHE A 23 -13.15 -11.87 14.89
CA PHE A 23 -11.71 -11.93 15.12
C PHE A 23 -11.18 -10.76 15.94
N ASN A 24 -12.02 -9.74 16.23
CA ASN A 24 -11.67 -8.54 17.03
C ASN A 24 -10.35 -7.88 16.59
N THR A 25 -10.16 -7.77 15.26
CA THR A 25 -8.88 -7.39 14.63
C THR A 25 -8.64 -5.89 14.61
N THR A 26 -9.69 -5.07 14.75
CA THR A 26 -9.58 -3.60 14.76
C THR A 26 -10.64 -2.96 15.65
N ASP A 27 -10.40 -1.72 16.12
CA ASP A 27 -11.39 -0.85 16.78
C ASP A 27 -12.40 -0.25 15.78
N GLN A 28 -12.28 -0.58 14.49
CA GLN A 28 -13.17 -0.13 13.41
C GLN A 28 -14.32 -1.11 13.18
N GLU A 29 -15.43 -0.62 12.61
CA GLU A 29 -16.60 -1.45 12.27
C GLU A 29 -16.26 -2.56 11.26
N VAL A 30 -15.26 -2.33 10.38
CA VAL A 30 -14.84 -3.28 9.33
C VAL A 30 -13.32 -3.29 9.21
N ASP A 31 -12.74 -4.48 9.29
CA ASP A 31 -11.35 -4.71 8.93
C ASP A 31 -11.25 -5.07 7.45
N LEU A 32 -10.82 -4.09 6.66
CA LEU A 32 -10.67 -4.27 5.21
C LEU A 32 -9.49 -5.19 4.83
N ALA A 33 -8.55 -5.47 5.75
CA ALA A 33 -7.46 -6.41 5.52
C ALA A 33 -8.01 -7.82 5.32
N LEU A 34 -9.09 -8.20 6.03
CA LEU A 34 -9.75 -9.49 5.89
C LEU A 34 -10.29 -9.77 4.46
N LEU A 35 -10.44 -8.73 3.64
CA LEU A 35 -10.80 -8.92 2.22
C LEU A 35 -9.71 -9.65 1.44
N VAL A 36 -8.45 -9.45 1.82
CA VAL A 36 -7.27 -9.96 1.13
C VAL A 36 -6.71 -11.18 1.84
N ASP A 37 -6.80 -11.22 3.18
CA ASP A 37 -6.28 -12.30 4.01
C ASP A 37 -7.03 -13.60 3.79
N GLY A 38 -6.37 -14.53 3.09
CA GLY A 38 -6.94 -15.84 2.74
C GLY A 38 -6.69 -16.93 3.78
N LEU A 39 -5.59 -16.85 4.52
CA LEU A 39 -5.17 -17.87 5.47
C LEU A 39 -5.63 -17.57 6.88
N GLN A 40 -6.01 -18.61 7.63
CA GLN A 40 -6.37 -18.48 9.04
C GLN A 40 -5.18 -17.91 9.86
N ALA A 41 -3.95 -18.34 9.55
CA ALA A 41 -2.74 -17.84 10.22
C ALA A 41 -2.49 -16.34 9.98
N GLU A 42 -2.85 -15.82 8.83
CA GLU A 42 -2.77 -14.37 8.53
C GLU A 42 -3.73 -13.57 9.42
N ARG A 43 -4.96 -14.06 9.55
CA ARG A 43 -5.99 -13.44 10.40
C ARG A 43 -5.63 -13.48 11.89
N GLU A 44 -5.02 -14.58 12.35
CA GLU A 44 -4.60 -14.74 13.75
C GLU A 44 -3.38 -13.88 14.10
N GLN A 45 -2.46 -13.69 13.16
CA GLN A 45 -1.22 -12.95 13.36
C GLN A 45 -1.31 -11.48 12.92
N GLY A 46 -2.33 -11.10 12.13
CA GLY A 46 -2.49 -9.77 11.57
C GLY A 46 -1.38 -9.37 10.59
N ILE A 47 -0.80 -10.36 9.89
CA ILE A 47 0.26 -10.16 8.88
C ILE A 47 -0.02 -10.98 7.64
N THR A 48 0.34 -10.46 6.47
CA THR A 48 0.31 -11.19 5.21
C THR A 48 1.44 -12.22 5.18
N ILE A 49 1.13 -13.48 4.85
CA ILE A 49 2.09 -14.59 4.77
C ILE A 49 2.30 -15.01 3.32
N ASP A 50 1.22 -15.19 2.58
CA ASP A 50 1.25 -15.61 1.17
C ASP A 50 0.80 -14.49 0.24
N VAL A 51 0.94 -14.70 -1.07
CA VAL A 51 0.52 -13.72 -2.07
C VAL A 51 -0.97 -13.83 -2.32
N ALA A 52 -1.70 -12.75 -2.10
CA ALA A 52 -3.12 -12.67 -2.43
C ALA A 52 -3.35 -11.83 -3.69
N TYR A 53 -4.06 -12.41 -4.66
CA TYR A 53 -4.39 -11.71 -5.90
C TYR A 53 -5.82 -11.21 -5.87
N ARG A 54 -6.01 -9.93 -6.23
CA ARG A 54 -7.32 -9.30 -6.39
C ARG A 54 -7.41 -8.58 -7.73
N TYR A 55 -8.59 -8.64 -8.32
CA TYR A 55 -8.85 -8.09 -9.64
C TYR A 55 -9.89 -6.99 -9.51
N PHE A 56 -9.65 -5.86 -10.16
CA PHE A 56 -10.64 -4.82 -10.31
C PHE A 56 -10.46 -4.07 -11.63
N SER A 57 -11.49 -3.32 -12.03
CA SER A 57 -11.48 -2.57 -13.28
C SER A 57 -12.00 -1.17 -13.04
N THR A 58 -11.41 -0.20 -13.72
CA THR A 58 -11.99 1.12 -13.94
C THR A 58 -12.44 1.22 -15.39
N ASP A 59 -13.07 2.31 -15.76
CA ASP A 59 -13.46 2.54 -17.16
C ASP A 59 -12.25 2.58 -18.11
N LYS A 60 -11.06 2.84 -17.56
CA LYS A 60 -9.81 3.01 -18.34
C LYS A 60 -8.95 1.76 -18.38
N ARG A 61 -8.95 0.94 -17.32
CA ARG A 61 -7.98 -0.14 -17.16
C ARG A 61 -8.46 -1.25 -16.23
N LYS A 62 -8.00 -2.47 -16.51
CA LYS A 62 -8.09 -3.61 -15.59
C LYS A 62 -6.82 -3.71 -14.77
N PHE A 63 -6.94 -4.01 -13.49
CA PHE A 63 -5.84 -4.13 -12.54
C PHE A 63 -5.84 -5.51 -11.90
N ILE A 64 -4.65 -6.02 -11.66
CA ILE A 64 -4.38 -7.18 -10.82
C ILE A 64 -3.53 -6.66 -9.67
N ILE A 65 -4.04 -6.72 -8.46
CA ILE A 65 -3.27 -6.42 -7.25
C ILE A 65 -2.70 -7.73 -6.73
N ALA A 66 -1.37 -7.82 -6.61
CA ALA A 66 -0.70 -8.84 -5.83
C ALA A 66 -0.35 -8.24 -4.47
N ASP A 67 -1.11 -8.58 -3.44
CA ASP A 67 -0.77 -8.22 -2.07
C ASP A 67 0.28 -9.19 -1.55
N THR A 68 1.44 -8.64 -1.18
CA THR A 68 2.63 -9.42 -0.85
C THR A 68 3.07 -9.17 0.59
N PRO A 69 3.58 -10.19 1.29
CA PRO A 69 4.05 -10.02 2.65
C PRO A 69 5.22 -9.05 2.75
N GLY A 70 5.16 -8.16 3.74
CA GLY A 70 6.25 -7.22 4.04
C GLY A 70 7.30 -7.77 5.00
N HIS A 71 7.04 -8.87 5.71
CA HIS A 71 7.93 -9.41 6.73
C HIS A 71 9.11 -10.17 6.11
N ILE A 72 10.31 -10.00 6.68
CA ILE A 72 11.57 -10.58 6.16
C ILE A 72 11.49 -12.09 5.95
N GLN A 73 10.80 -12.82 6.83
CA GLN A 73 10.66 -14.28 6.74
C GLN A 73 9.93 -14.74 5.48
N TYR A 74 9.10 -13.87 4.90
CA TYR A 74 8.28 -14.17 3.72
C TYR A 74 8.76 -13.48 2.44
N THR A 75 10.02 -13.02 2.41
CA THR A 75 10.62 -12.36 1.24
C THR A 75 10.47 -13.18 -0.05
N ARG A 76 10.52 -14.52 0.04
CA ARG A 76 10.30 -15.41 -1.12
C ARG A 76 8.91 -15.22 -1.73
N ASN A 77 7.88 -15.12 -0.92
CA ASN A 77 6.51 -14.90 -1.38
C ASN A 77 6.35 -13.51 -1.98
N MET A 78 6.99 -12.48 -1.37
CA MET A 78 7.06 -11.15 -1.96
C MET A 78 7.68 -11.17 -3.37
N VAL A 79 8.81 -11.86 -3.56
CA VAL A 79 9.46 -12.01 -4.88
C VAL A 79 8.52 -12.69 -5.88
N THR A 80 7.80 -13.73 -5.45
CA THR A 80 6.84 -14.43 -6.31
C THR A 80 5.75 -13.50 -6.82
N GLY A 81 5.12 -12.71 -5.94
CA GLY A 81 4.07 -11.76 -6.34
C GLY A 81 4.61 -10.60 -7.19
N ALA A 82 5.81 -10.13 -6.88
CA ALA A 82 6.44 -9.00 -7.57
C ALA A 82 6.98 -9.37 -8.97
N SER A 83 7.30 -10.65 -9.23
CA SER A 83 7.98 -11.06 -10.47
C SER A 83 7.19 -10.82 -11.77
N THR A 84 5.88 -10.61 -11.67
CA THR A 84 4.99 -10.34 -12.81
C THR A 84 4.38 -8.96 -12.78
N ALA A 85 4.85 -8.08 -11.89
CA ALA A 85 4.28 -6.75 -11.70
C ALA A 85 4.85 -5.73 -12.68
N ASP A 86 3.98 -4.88 -13.22
CA ASP A 86 4.36 -3.71 -14.03
C ASP A 86 4.64 -2.48 -13.15
N LEU A 87 4.10 -2.47 -11.93
CA LEU A 87 4.22 -1.39 -10.94
C LEU A 87 4.42 -1.98 -9.56
N SER A 88 5.39 -1.49 -8.82
CA SER A 88 5.57 -1.76 -7.39
C SER A 88 5.10 -0.57 -6.57
N ILE A 89 4.23 -0.81 -5.58
CA ILE A 89 3.80 0.19 -4.61
C ILE A 89 4.51 -0.09 -3.29
N ILE A 90 5.44 0.78 -2.92
CA ILE A 90 6.17 0.71 -1.65
C ILE A 90 5.44 1.57 -0.63
N LEU A 91 4.97 0.95 0.46
CA LEU A 91 4.29 1.64 1.55
C LEU A 91 5.30 2.08 2.61
N ILE A 92 5.24 3.37 2.99
CA ILE A 92 6.03 3.94 4.07
C ILE A 92 5.09 4.54 5.11
N ASP A 93 5.25 4.14 6.37
CA ASP A 93 4.56 4.79 7.49
C ASP A 93 5.19 6.15 7.76
N ALA A 94 4.39 7.23 7.64
CA ALA A 94 4.86 8.61 7.79
C ALA A 94 5.51 8.89 9.16
N ARG A 95 5.15 8.14 10.20
CA ARG A 95 5.72 8.28 11.54
C ARG A 95 7.15 7.77 11.64
N HIS A 96 7.52 6.78 10.82
CA HIS A 96 8.79 6.06 10.91
C HIS A 96 9.75 6.38 9.76
N GLY A 97 9.23 6.81 8.60
CA GLY A 97 10.04 7.11 7.43
C GLY A 97 10.64 5.88 6.76
N VAL A 98 11.80 6.07 6.12
CA VAL A 98 12.50 5.00 5.38
C VAL A 98 13.17 4.04 6.35
N LEU A 99 12.73 2.78 6.35
CA LEU A 99 13.27 1.70 7.19
C LEU A 99 14.04 0.68 6.34
N GLU A 100 14.75 -0.24 7.01
CA GLU A 100 15.49 -1.32 6.36
C GLU A 100 14.60 -2.17 5.43
N GLN A 101 13.35 -2.41 5.81
CA GLN A 101 12.39 -3.11 4.96
C GLN A 101 12.06 -2.32 3.69
N THR A 102 11.94 -1.00 3.78
CA THR A 102 11.72 -0.11 2.62
C THR A 102 12.87 -0.26 1.63
N VAL A 103 14.11 -0.23 2.11
CA VAL A 103 15.32 -0.43 1.29
C VAL A 103 15.30 -1.78 0.61
N ARG A 104 15.01 -2.85 1.37
CA ARG A 104 14.95 -4.22 0.85
C ARG A 104 13.89 -4.40 -0.24
N HIS A 105 12.67 -3.91 -0.02
CA HIS A 105 11.59 -4.04 -0.99
C HIS A 105 11.87 -3.24 -2.26
N SER A 106 12.44 -2.05 -2.12
CA SER A 106 12.87 -1.22 -3.26
C SER A 106 13.96 -1.90 -4.07
N TYR A 107 14.95 -2.50 -3.39
CA TYR A 107 16.04 -3.23 -4.04
C TYR A 107 15.53 -4.47 -4.78
N ILE A 108 14.64 -5.26 -4.18
CA ILE A 108 14.02 -6.42 -4.84
C ILE A 108 13.24 -5.99 -6.07
N SER A 109 12.43 -4.92 -5.97
CA SER A 109 11.68 -4.38 -7.10
C SER A 109 12.60 -3.96 -8.26
N SER A 110 13.75 -3.34 -7.94
CA SER A 110 14.77 -2.97 -8.93
C SER A 110 15.41 -4.22 -9.55
N LEU A 111 15.83 -5.21 -8.75
CA LEU A 111 16.41 -6.46 -9.24
C LEU A 111 15.49 -7.25 -10.17
N LEU A 112 14.19 -7.23 -9.89
CA LEU A 112 13.17 -7.86 -10.73
C LEU A 112 12.87 -7.07 -12.00
N GLY A 113 13.46 -5.88 -12.16
CA GLY A 113 13.28 -5.04 -13.33
C GLY A 113 11.88 -4.43 -13.43
N ILE A 114 11.17 -4.23 -12.31
CA ILE A 114 9.85 -3.61 -12.33
C ILE A 114 10.00 -2.16 -12.82
N PRO A 115 9.34 -1.79 -13.93
CA PRO A 115 9.63 -0.53 -14.62
C PRO A 115 9.16 0.71 -13.87
N HIS A 116 8.17 0.57 -12.99
CA HIS A 116 7.58 1.68 -12.24
C HIS A 116 7.58 1.42 -10.75
N ILE A 117 8.04 2.41 -9.97
CA ILE A 117 7.97 2.38 -8.51
C ILE A 117 7.18 3.59 -8.03
N LEU A 118 6.16 3.32 -7.23
CA LEU A 118 5.37 4.32 -6.53
C LEU A 118 5.60 4.17 -5.03
N VAL A 119 5.93 5.26 -4.36
CA VAL A 119 6.07 5.32 -2.91
C VAL A 119 4.84 5.98 -2.33
N ALA A 120 4.02 5.19 -1.65
CA ALA A 120 2.86 5.68 -0.93
C ALA A 120 3.26 5.96 0.53
N ILE A 121 3.39 7.25 0.87
CA ILE A 121 3.67 7.70 2.23
C ILE A 121 2.34 7.72 2.97
N ASN A 122 2.09 6.64 3.71
CA ASN A 122 0.82 6.33 4.36
C ASN A 122 0.79 6.80 5.81
N LYS A 123 -0.42 6.86 6.36
CA LYS A 123 -0.71 7.34 7.72
C LYS A 123 -0.36 8.81 7.91
N MET A 124 -0.56 9.62 6.87
CA MET A 124 -0.38 11.06 6.95
C MET A 124 -1.33 11.71 7.98
N ASP A 125 -2.47 11.09 8.24
CA ASP A 125 -3.41 11.46 9.32
C ASP A 125 -2.76 11.44 10.72
N LEU A 126 -1.78 10.58 10.95
CA LEU A 126 -1.08 10.47 12.24
C LEU A 126 0.10 11.45 12.40
N VAL A 127 0.37 12.26 11.39
CA VAL A 127 1.40 13.31 11.39
C VAL A 127 0.81 14.65 10.90
N ASP A 128 -0.51 14.85 11.10
CA ASP A 128 -1.25 16.06 10.75
C ASP A 128 -1.03 16.54 9.31
N PHE A 129 -0.88 15.60 8.36
CA PHE A 129 -0.62 15.86 6.95
C PHE A 129 0.56 16.82 6.71
N SER A 130 1.58 16.75 7.58
CA SER A 130 2.74 17.63 7.56
C SER A 130 3.55 17.52 6.26
N LYS A 131 3.69 18.64 5.57
CA LYS A 131 4.56 18.77 4.39
C LYS A 131 6.03 18.48 4.72
N ASP A 132 6.50 18.94 5.86
CA ASP A 132 7.90 18.77 6.27
C ASP A 132 8.25 17.28 6.49
N VAL A 133 7.32 16.51 7.07
CA VAL A 133 7.47 15.06 7.21
C VAL A 133 7.52 14.40 5.84
N TYR A 134 6.62 14.76 4.95
CA TYR A 134 6.61 14.26 3.58
C TYR A 134 7.91 14.57 2.85
N ASP A 135 8.33 15.82 2.83
CA ASP A 135 9.54 16.28 2.13
C ASP A 135 10.80 15.55 2.66
N LYS A 136 10.89 15.35 3.97
CA LYS A 136 11.98 14.59 4.59
C LYS A 136 12.01 13.15 4.09
N ILE A 137 10.88 12.46 4.09
CA ILE A 137 10.79 11.06 3.64
C ILE A 137 11.14 10.96 2.15
N VAL A 138 10.66 11.90 1.33
CA VAL A 138 11.01 11.98 -0.09
C VAL A 138 12.51 12.15 -0.29
N ALA A 139 13.16 13.04 0.48
CA ALA A 139 14.60 13.27 0.40
C ALA A 139 15.41 12.03 0.82
N ASP A 140 15.02 11.39 1.93
CA ASP A 140 15.67 10.17 2.44
C ASP A 140 15.53 9.01 1.42
N TYR A 141 14.33 8.84 0.85
CA TYR A 141 14.10 7.82 -0.17
C TYR A 141 14.90 8.09 -1.46
N LYS A 142 14.94 9.33 -1.95
CA LYS A 142 15.72 9.70 -3.14
C LYS A 142 17.20 9.38 -2.96
N LYS A 143 17.78 9.74 -1.81
CA LYS A 143 19.17 9.42 -1.50
C LYS A 143 19.43 7.92 -1.52
N MET A 144 18.52 7.11 -1.01
CA MET A 144 18.59 5.66 -1.03
C MET A 144 18.43 5.12 -2.46
N SER A 145 17.46 5.62 -3.22
CA SER A 145 17.15 5.15 -4.58
C SER A 145 18.27 5.45 -5.59
N GLU A 146 19.00 6.55 -5.42
CA GLU A 146 20.19 6.87 -6.22
C GLU A 146 21.26 5.79 -6.05
N ALA A 147 21.51 5.31 -4.83
CA ALA A 147 22.46 4.25 -4.55
C ALA A 147 22.04 2.89 -5.14
N LEU A 148 20.77 2.68 -5.42
CA LEU A 148 20.21 1.46 -6.01
C LEU A 148 19.91 1.57 -7.52
N ASP A 149 20.28 2.68 -8.16
CA ASP A 149 19.97 3.00 -9.58
C ASP A 149 18.46 2.92 -9.90
N ILE A 150 17.61 3.25 -8.93
CA ILE A 150 16.16 3.29 -9.11
C ILE A 150 15.78 4.66 -9.68
N LYS A 151 15.13 4.64 -10.85
CA LYS A 151 14.69 5.85 -11.57
C LYS A 151 13.16 5.95 -11.58
N ASN A 152 12.66 7.17 -11.83
CA ASN A 152 11.23 7.42 -12.05
C ASN A 152 10.31 7.00 -10.90
N VAL A 153 10.67 7.39 -9.68
CA VAL A 153 9.84 7.14 -8.49
C VAL A 153 8.79 8.24 -8.34
N VAL A 154 7.54 7.85 -8.18
CA VAL A 154 6.43 8.75 -7.85
C VAL A 154 6.14 8.67 -6.36
N PHE A 155 5.95 9.82 -5.69
CA PHE A 155 5.64 9.89 -4.27
C PHE A 155 4.23 10.42 -4.07
N ILE A 156 3.43 9.74 -3.26
CA ILE A 156 2.05 10.15 -2.96
C ILE A 156 1.83 10.12 -1.45
N PRO A 157 1.46 11.27 -0.84
CA PRO A 157 1.05 11.30 0.56
C PRO A 157 -0.38 10.79 0.67
N ILE A 158 -0.61 9.74 1.46
CA ILE A 158 -1.94 9.14 1.61
C ILE A 158 -2.34 8.93 3.07
N SER A 159 -3.64 8.90 3.32
CA SER A 159 -4.23 8.18 4.45
C SER A 159 -5.10 7.05 3.88
N ALA A 160 -4.58 5.83 3.92
CA ALA A 160 -5.34 4.68 3.42
C ALA A 160 -6.59 4.41 4.27
N LYS A 161 -6.58 4.82 5.54
CA LYS A 161 -7.71 4.71 6.47
C LYS A 161 -8.85 5.65 6.07
N ASP A 162 -8.52 6.91 5.80
CA ASP A 162 -9.51 7.97 5.53
C ASP A 162 -9.79 8.14 4.02
N GLY A 163 -8.98 7.49 3.14
CA GLY A 163 -9.11 7.57 1.69
C GLY A 163 -8.43 8.78 1.05
N ASP A 164 -7.67 9.58 1.84
CA ASP A 164 -6.99 10.79 1.35
C ASP A 164 -5.96 10.44 0.28
N ASN A 165 -6.06 11.06 -0.90
CA ASN A 165 -5.22 10.84 -2.09
C ASN A 165 -5.16 9.40 -2.61
N VAL A 166 -6.11 8.55 -2.23
CA VAL A 166 -6.22 7.17 -2.74
C VAL A 166 -6.96 7.16 -4.07
N VAL A 167 -8.22 7.58 -4.10
CA VAL A 167 -9.05 7.70 -5.30
C VAL A 167 -9.26 9.17 -5.64
N ASN A 168 -9.60 9.98 -4.64
CA ASN A 168 -9.84 11.42 -4.75
C ASN A 168 -8.70 12.21 -4.11
N LYS A 169 -8.46 13.42 -4.62
CA LYS A 169 -7.52 14.34 -3.98
C LYS A 169 -8.03 14.76 -2.61
N SER A 170 -7.09 14.93 -1.68
CA SER A 170 -7.37 15.38 -0.32
C SER A 170 -7.23 16.89 -0.18
N ASP A 171 -8.21 17.52 0.46
CA ASP A 171 -8.13 18.94 0.84
C ASP A 171 -7.14 19.18 2.01
N LYS A 172 -6.75 18.10 2.72
CA LYS A 172 -5.80 18.15 3.84
C LYS A 172 -4.34 18.28 3.37
N THR A 173 -4.07 18.04 2.08
CA THR A 173 -2.74 18.19 1.45
C THR A 173 -2.75 19.21 0.33
N PRO A 174 -3.10 20.50 0.59
CA PRO A 174 -3.19 21.53 -0.46
C PRO A 174 -1.84 21.84 -1.14
N TRP A 175 -0.74 21.44 -0.49
CA TRP A 175 0.62 21.56 -0.98
C TRP A 175 1.03 20.44 -1.96
N TYR A 176 0.18 19.41 -2.12
CA TYR A 176 0.46 18.29 -3.01
C TYR A 176 -0.33 18.42 -4.33
N GLU A 177 0.39 18.60 -5.42
CA GLU A 177 -0.21 18.77 -6.76
C GLU A 177 -0.18 17.49 -7.63
N GLY A 178 0.46 16.43 -7.13
CA GLY A 178 0.62 15.17 -7.85
C GLY A 178 -0.68 14.38 -8.07
N PRO A 179 -0.58 13.18 -8.69
CA PRO A 179 -1.73 12.29 -8.91
C PRO A 179 -2.22 11.67 -7.59
N THR A 180 -3.41 11.09 -7.63
CA THR A 180 -3.87 10.15 -6.59
C THR A 180 -3.31 8.75 -6.87
N LEU A 181 -3.45 7.83 -5.92
CA LEU A 181 -2.94 6.47 -6.05
C LEU A 181 -3.57 5.72 -7.25
N LEU A 182 -4.84 6.02 -7.57
CA LEU A 182 -5.57 5.38 -8.67
C LEU A 182 -5.27 6.00 -10.05
N ASN A 183 -4.82 7.26 -10.12
CA ASN A 183 -4.56 7.99 -11.36
C ASN A 183 -3.13 7.87 -11.84
#